data_4aaf6f02c150ae56072e711e70188a68
#
_entry.id   4aaf6f02c150ae56072e711e70188a68
#
_cell.length_a   1.000
_cell.length_b   1.000
_cell.length_c   1.000
_cell.angle_alpha   90.00
_cell.angle_beta   90.00
_cell.angle_gamma   90.00
#
_symmetry.space_group_name_H-M   'P 1'
#
loop_
_entity.id
_entity.type
_entity.pdbx_description
1 polymer ?
#
loop_
_entity_poly.entity_id
_entity_poly.type
_entity_poly.pdbx_seq_one_letter_code
_entity_poly.pdbx_strand_id
1 'polypeptide(L)'
;YSVSSTDHEEHGAKIAKAFLKSLDCDPNFIGTVCQLILATKMSYEPKNISEEIIKDADCSHFSQSSYLETSELLREELAQLEIATYTRKEWRNQNIQLFRTKHRYYTDYANENWKTKKDKNLKKLLQKKSKTSKLIQKEHYYQLML
;
A
#
# COMPACT_ATOMS: atom_id res chain seq x y z
N TYR A 1 10.63 5.39 4.88
CA TYR A 1 11.36 5.81 3.66
C TYR A 1 12.52 6.79 3.94
N SER A 2 12.62 7.37 5.15
CA SER A 2 13.67 8.36 5.47
C SER A 2 15.12 7.83 5.37
N VAL A 3 15.32 6.51 5.41
CA VAL A 3 16.64 5.86 5.36
C VAL A 3 16.82 5.01 4.11
N SER A 4 15.78 4.31 3.67
CA SER A 4 15.80 3.44 2.47
C SER A 4 14.40 3.21 1.96
N SER A 5 14.23 3.21 0.65
CA SER A 5 12.99 2.82 -0.02
C SER A 5 12.91 1.31 -0.28
N THR A 6 14.06 0.62 -0.22
CA THR A 6 14.15 -0.84 -0.32
C THR A 6 14.47 -1.42 1.05
N ASP A 7 13.88 -2.56 1.38
CA ASP A 7 14.09 -3.27 2.64
C ASP A 7 13.88 -2.38 3.88
N HIS A 8 12.90 -1.45 3.80
CA HIS A 8 12.65 -0.47 4.86
C HIS A 8 12.18 -1.14 6.16
N GLU A 9 11.55 -2.31 6.10
CA GLU A 9 11.15 -3.10 7.26
C GLU A 9 12.38 -3.65 7.99
N GLU A 10 13.38 -4.16 7.25
CA GLU A 10 14.65 -4.62 7.85
C GLU A 10 15.43 -3.47 8.49
N HIS A 11 15.48 -2.33 7.81
CA HIS A 11 16.10 -1.13 8.37
C HIS A 11 15.36 -0.65 9.60
N GLY A 12 14.02 -0.60 9.54
CA GLY A 12 13.17 -0.25 10.66
C GLY A 12 13.38 -1.17 11.86
N ALA A 13 13.43 -2.48 11.65
CA ALA A 13 13.69 -3.46 12.70
C ALA A 13 15.09 -3.29 13.34
N LYS A 14 16.13 -3.01 12.54
CA LYS A 14 17.48 -2.71 13.06
C LYS A 14 17.51 -1.45 13.92
N ILE A 15 16.86 -0.37 13.46
CA ILE A 15 16.77 0.89 14.21
C ILE A 15 16.01 0.68 15.52
N ALA A 16 14.85 0.04 15.47
CA ALA A 16 14.05 -0.27 16.64
C ALA A 16 14.84 -1.12 17.66
N LYS A 17 15.55 -2.15 17.19
CA LYS A 17 16.41 -2.99 18.03
C LYS A 17 17.49 -2.19 18.75
N ALA A 18 18.20 -1.32 18.02
CA ALA A 18 19.27 -0.51 18.58
C ALA A 18 18.71 0.49 19.62
N PHE A 19 17.61 1.16 19.29
CA PHE A 19 16.94 2.11 20.17
C PHE A 19 16.42 1.46 21.45
N LEU A 20 15.68 0.35 21.35
CA LEU A 20 15.13 -0.34 22.52
C LEU A 20 16.21 -0.95 23.41
N LYS A 21 17.33 -1.40 22.83
CA LYS A 21 18.51 -1.80 23.60
C LYS A 21 19.12 -0.65 24.39
N SER A 22 19.18 0.55 23.85
CA SER A 22 19.70 1.72 24.57
C SER A 22 18.82 2.16 25.75
N LEU A 23 17.58 1.68 25.78
CA LEU A 23 16.62 1.90 26.87
C LEU A 23 16.54 0.71 27.85
N ASP A 24 17.50 -0.24 27.78
CA ASP A 24 17.53 -1.47 28.60
C ASP A 24 16.22 -2.26 28.59
N CYS A 25 15.49 -2.26 27.46
CA CYS A 25 14.27 -3.04 27.29
C CYS A 25 14.58 -4.55 27.31
N ASP A 26 13.58 -5.33 27.77
CA ASP A 26 13.66 -6.80 27.77
C ASP A 26 13.94 -7.37 26.38
N PRO A 27 14.89 -8.34 26.25
CA PRO A 27 15.25 -8.92 24.98
C PRO A 27 14.10 -9.61 24.20
N ASN A 28 13.13 -10.22 24.91
CA ASN A 28 11.98 -10.86 24.28
C ASN A 28 11.03 -9.79 23.73
N PHE A 29 10.82 -8.69 24.46
CA PHE A 29 10.08 -7.54 23.96
C PHE A 29 10.70 -6.98 22.70
N ILE A 30 12.02 -6.75 22.69
CA ILE A 30 12.76 -6.27 21.52
C ILE A 30 12.57 -7.22 20.33
N GLY A 31 12.70 -8.54 20.59
CA GLY A 31 12.47 -9.57 19.56
C GLY A 31 11.07 -9.50 18.96
N THR A 32 10.06 -9.35 19.80
CA THR A 32 8.65 -9.22 19.38
C THR A 32 8.42 -7.99 18.51
N VAL A 33 8.94 -6.83 18.93
CA VAL A 33 8.82 -5.57 18.15
C VAL A 33 9.48 -5.73 16.76
N CYS A 34 10.69 -6.29 16.70
CA CYS A 34 11.37 -6.51 15.43
C CYS A 34 10.57 -7.47 14.50
N GLN A 35 10.02 -8.54 15.07
CA GLN A 35 9.20 -9.49 14.31
C GLN A 35 7.93 -8.84 13.77
N LEU A 36 7.25 -8.01 14.55
CA LEU A 36 6.05 -7.29 14.11
C LEU A 36 6.37 -6.27 13.00
N ILE A 37 7.50 -5.58 13.07
CA ILE A 37 7.95 -4.70 11.98
C ILE A 37 8.17 -5.51 10.71
N LEU A 38 8.85 -6.65 10.77
CA LEU A 38 9.08 -7.50 9.60
C LEU A 38 7.79 -8.13 9.05
N ALA A 39 6.78 -8.34 9.89
CA ALA A 39 5.49 -8.87 9.46
C ALA A 39 4.69 -7.89 8.59
N THR A 40 5.00 -6.59 8.58
CA THR A 40 4.36 -5.62 7.69
C THR A 40 4.76 -5.77 6.22
N LYS A 41 5.84 -6.49 5.91
CA LYS A 41 6.20 -6.79 4.51
C LYS A 41 5.01 -7.33 3.73
N MET A 42 4.77 -6.80 2.54
CA MET A 42 3.65 -7.22 1.71
C MET A 42 3.68 -8.73 1.39
N SER A 43 4.87 -9.30 1.21
CA SER A 43 5.08 -10.72 0.91
C SER A 43 5.04 -11.64 2.14
N TYR A 44 5.01 -11.09 3.36
CA TYR A 44 5.01 -11.89 4.58
C TYR A 44 3.61 -12.45 4.87
N GLU A 45 3.52 -13.74 5.14
CA GLU A 45 2.29 -14.38 5.62
C GLU A 45 2.30 -14.41 7.15
N PRO A 46 1.33 -13.77 7.83
CA PRO A 46 1.28 -13.72 9.28
C PRO A 46 1.05 -15.11 9.89
N LYS A 47 1.68 -15.38 11.03
CA LYS A 47 1.67 -16.66 11.72
C LYS A 47 0.87 -16.66 13.01
N ASN A 48 0.45 -15.49 13.49
CA ASN A 48 -0.32 -15.31 14.72
C ASN A 48 -1.13 -14.03 14.64
N ILE A 49 -2.06 -13.90 15.58
CA ILE A 49 -3.02 -12.77 15.62
C ILE A 49 -2.33 -11.40 15.73
N SER A 50 -1.21 -11.28 16.41
CA SER A 50 -0.50 -10.00 16.55
C SER A 50 0.10 -9.55 15.21
N GLU A 51 0.62 -10.49 14.43
CA GLU A 51 1.14 -10.23 13.07
C GLU A 51 0.00 -9.90 12.09
N GLU A 52 -1.16 -10.54 12.22
CA GLU A 52 -2.37 -10.21 11.45
C GLU A 52 -2.83 -8.78 11.74
N ILE A 53 -2.93 -8.42 13.04
CA ILE A 53 -3.35 -7.09 13.46
C ILE A 53 -2.42 -6.00 12.92
N ILE A 54 -1.11 -6.15 13.09
CA ILE A 54 -0.16 -5.12 12.65
C ILE A 54 -0.17 -4.98 11.12
N LYS A 55 -0.30 -6.08 10.39
CA LYS A 55 -0.38 -6.09 8.93
C LYS A 55 -1.64 -5.40 8.42
N ASP A 56 -2.78 -5.67 9.04
CA ASP A 56 -4.03 -5.02 8.71
C ASP A 56 -4.00 -3.52 9.05
N ALA A 57 -3.41 -3.16 10.20
CA ALA A 57 -3.27 -1.78 10.62
C ALA A 57 -2.40 -0.96 9.66
N ASP A 58 -1.27 -1.52 9.21
CA ASP A 58 -0.38 -0.92 8.22
C ASP A 58 -1.13 -0.62 6.90
N CYS A 59 -1.98 -1.55 6.46
CA CYS A 59 -2.78 -1.43 5.25
C CYS A 59 -4.15 -0.76 5.45
N SER A 60 -4.48 -0.23 6.63
CA SER A 60 -5.78 0.38 6.95
C SER A 60 -6.13 1.55 6.02
N HIS A 61 -5.12 2.29 5.55
CA HIS A 61 -5.25 3.42 4.64
C HIS A 61 -5.89 3.04 3.29
N PHE A 62 -5.84 1.77 2.85
CA PHE A 62 -6.53 1.29 1.65
C PHE A 62 -8.05 1.43 1.73
N SER A 63 -8.61 1.49 2.94
CA SER A 63 -10.03 1.68 3.18
C SER A 63 -10.46 3.15 3.28
N GLN A 64 -9.53 4.08 3.35
CA GLN A 64 -9.84 5.49 3.55
C GLN A 64 -10.38 6.15 2.28
N SER A 65 -11.29 7.11 2.45
CA SER A 65 -11.88 7.85 1.32
C SER A 65 -10.86 8.69 0.54
N SER A 66 -9.79 9.14 1.22
CA SER A 66 -8.65 9.88 0.66
C SER A 66 -7.63 9.00 -0.06
N TYR A 67 -7.79 7.67 -0.07
CA TYR A 67 -6.78 6.75 -0.63
C TYR A 67 -6.28 7.16 -2.02
N LEU A 68 -7.18 7.54 -2.95
CA LEU A 68 -6.79 7.88 -4.31
C LEU A 68 -5.92 9.14 -4.37
N GLU A 69 -6.18 10.09 -3.50
CA GLU A 69 -5.42 11.33 -3.37
C GLU A 69 -4.04 11.04 -2.77
N THR A 70 -4.01 10.35 -1.63
CA THR A 70 -2.76 9.95 -0.96
C THR A 70 -1.88 9.08 -1.87
N SER A 71 -2.50 8.17 -2.63
CA SER A 71 -1.78 7.33 -3.60
C SER A 71 -1.16 8.16 -4.74
N GLU A 72 -1.83 9.23 -5.22
CA GLU A 72 -1.26 10.11 -6.23
C GLU A 72 -0.10 10.94 -5.67
N LEU A 73 -0.20 11.42 -4.43
CA LEU A 73 0.91 12.10 -3.74
C LEU A 73 2.14 11.20 -3.61
N LEU A 74 1.94 9.92 -3.28
CA LEU A 74 3.04 8.95 -3.24
C LEU A 74 3.69 8.76 -4.61
N ARG A 75 2.90 8.70 -5.70
CA ARG A 75 3.44 8.63 -7.05
C ARG A 75 4.35 9.83 -7.38
N GLU A 76 3.91 11.02 -6.99
CA GLU A 76 4.66 12.27 -7.20
C GLU A 76 5.92 12.32 -6.33
N GLU A 77 5.84 11.89 -5.07
CA GLU A 77 6.99 11.78 -4.15
C GLU A 77 8.06 10.82 -4.70
N LEU A 78 7.67 9.65 -5.18
CA LEU A 78 8.61 8.68 -5.78
C LEU A 78 9.35 9.26 -7.00
N ALA A 79 8.66 10.06 -7.80
CA ALA A 79 9.26 10.73 -8.95
C ALA A 79 10.21 11.87 -8.53
N GLN A 80 9.84 12.66 -7.51
CA GLN A 80 10.68 13.75 -6.97
C GLN A 80 11.96 13.23 -6.31
N LEU A 81 11.87 12.07 -5.64
CA LEU A 81 13.00 11.41 -5.00
C LEU A 81 13.84 10.56 -5.98
N GLU A 82 13.50 10.57 -7.26
CA GLU A 82 14.16 9.78 -8.31
C GLU A 82 14.19 8.26 -8.03
N ILE A 83 13.26 7.77 -7.18
CA ILE A 83 13.15 6.36 -6.84
C ILE A 83 12.48 5.59 -7.98
N ALA A 84 11.36 6.13 -8.48
CA ALA A 84 10.62 5.54 -9.60
C ALA A 84 9.67 6.56 -10.24
N THR A 85 9.55 6.50 -11.56
CA THR A 85 8.63 7.35 -12.32
C THR A 85 7.56 6.50 -12.99
N TYR A 86 6.29 6.82 -12.71
CA TYR A 86 5.14 6.14 -13.27
C TYR A 86 4.21 7.15 -13.94
N THR A 87 3.70 6.81 -15.10
CA THR A 87 2.53 7.50 -15.66
C THR A 87 1.31 7.25 -14.76
N ARG A 88 0.31 8.15 -14.81
CA ARG A 88 -0.95 7.96 -14.07
C ARG A 88 -1.66 6.64 -14.42
N LYS A 89 -1.51 6.16 -15.66
CA LYS A 89 -2.08 4.89 -16.12
C LYS A 89 -1.38 3.69 -15.49
N GLU A 90 -0.06 3.67 -15.50
CA GLU A 90 0.74 2.60 -14.88
C GLU A 90 0.51 2.53 -13.39
N TRP A 91 0.59 3.68 -12.70
CA TRP A 91 0.33 3.76 -11.26
C TRP A 91 -1.05 3.23 -10.88
N ARG A 92 -2.08 3.63 -11.60
CA ARG A 92 -3.43 3.13 -11.40
C ARG A 92 -3.52 1.61 -11.63
N ASN A 93 -2.90 1.08 -12.66
CA ASN A 93 -2.90 -0.36 -12.93
C ASN A 93 -2.19 -1.14 -11.80
N GLN A 94 -1.08 -0.62 -11.27
CA GLN A 94 -0.40 -1.21 -10.13
C GLN A 94 -1.30 -1.23 -8.87
N ASN A 95 -1.99 -0.13 -8.60
CA ASN A 95 -2.95 -0.07 -7.48
C ASN A 95 -4.12 -1.05 -7.64
N ILE A 96 -4.65 -1.20 -8.86
CA ILE A 96 -5.69 -2.20 -9.16
C ILE A 96 -5.16 -3.61 -8.92
N GLN A 97 -3.95 -3.91 -9.38
CA GLN A 97 -3.33 -5.22 -9.18
C GLN A 97 -3.07 -5.48 -7.70
N LEU A 98 -2.53 -4.51 -6.96
CA LEU A 98 -2.32 -4.60 -5.52
C LEU A 98 -3.61 -4.98 -4.79
N PHE A 99 -4.72 -4.28 -5.06
CA PHE A 99 -6.00 -4.53 -4.40
C PHE A 99 -6.62 -5.88 -4.75
N ARG A 100 -6.39 -6.38 -5.96
CA ARG A 100 -7.00 -7.63 -6.44
C ARG A 100 -6.23 -8.88 -6.08
N THR A 101 -4.89 -8.81 -6.11
CA THR A 101 -4.06 -10.02 -6.12
C THR A 101 -3.02 -10.08 -5.01
N LYS A 102 -2.62 -8.93 -4.43
CA LYS A 102 -1.51 -8.89 -3.48
C LYS A 102 -1.94 -8.60 -2.05
N HIS A 103 -3.08 -7.92 -1.87
CA HIS A 103 -3.53 -7.50 -0.54
C HIS A 103 -4.87 -8.14 -0.15
N ARG A 104 -4.88 -8.71 1.06
CA ARG A 104 -6.10 -9.13 1.79
C ARG A 104 -6.03 -8.62 3.23
N TYR A 105 -7.17 -8.48 3.87
CA TYR A 105 -7.25 -8.32 5.32
C TYR A 105 -7.32 -9.70 5.97
N TYR A 106 -6.71 -9.82 7.13
CA TYR A 106 -6.56 -11.08 7.86
C TYR A 106 -7.57 -11.19 9.00
N THR A 107 -7.71 -10.15 9.83
CA THR A 107 -8.59 -10.15 10.99
C THR A 107 -10.06 -9.99 10.61
N ASP A 108 -10.96 -10.54 11.44
CA ASP A 108 -12.42 -10.34 11.29
C ASP A 108 -12.76 -8.85 11.35
N TYR A 109 -12.16 -8.12 12.28
CA TYR A 109 -12.36 -6.69 12.42
C TYR A 109 -12.08 -5.92 11.12
N ALA A 110 -10.94 -6.16 10.49
CA ALA A 110 -10.58 -5.48 9.26
C ALA A 110 -11.47 -5.89 8.07
N ASN A 111 -11.84 -7.16 8.00
CA ASN A 111 -12.77 -7.67 6.99
C ASN A 111 -14.16 -7.03 7.12
N GLU A 112 -14.70 -6.90 8.33
CA GLU A 112 -16.01 -6.28 8.57
C GLU A 112 -16.00 -4.76 8.35
N ASN A 113 -14.95 -4.07 8.80
CA ASN A 113 -14.94 -2.61 8.87
C ASN A 113 -14.25 -1.93 7.68
N TRP A 114 -13.30 -2.61 7.00
CA TRP A 114 -12.42 -2.00 6.00
C TRP A 114 -12.58 -2.57 4.60
N LYS A 115 -12.89 -3.86 4.44
CA LYS A 115 -12.96 -4.53 3.13
C LYS A 115 -13.92 -3.84 2.16
N THR A 116 -15.14 -3.56 2.58
CA THR A 116 -16.14 -2.87 1.73
C THR A 116 -15.69 -1.49 1.29
N LYS A 117 -14.96 -0.75 2.15
CA LYS A 117 -14.43 0.58 1.84
C LYS A 117 -13.27 0.47 0.85
N LYS A 118 -12.36 -0.50 1.02
CA LYS A 118 -11.31 -0.83 0.04
C LYS A 118 -11.92 -1.18 -1.32
N ASP A 119 -12.97 -2.00 -1.36
CA ASP A 119 -13.65 -2.38 -2.59
C ASP A 119 -14.30 -1.18 -3.30
N LYS A 120 -14.81 -0.20 -2.55
CA LYS A 120 -15.27 1.09 -3.11
C LYS A 120 -14.12 1.86 -3.78
N ASN A 121 -12.94 1.91 -3.17
CA ASN A 121 -11.77 2.54 -3.76
C ASN A 121 -11.31 1.79 -5.03
N LEU A 122 -11.32 0.46 -5.03
CA LEU A 122 -11.06 -0.33 -6.24
C LEU A 122 -12.06 0.00 -7.37
N LYS A 123 -13.35 0.11 -7.06
CA LYS A 123 -14.37 0.50 -8.05
C LYS A 123 -14.08 1.88 -8.66
N LYS A 124 -13.67 2.88 -7.84
CA LYS A 124 -13.26 4.21 -8.34
C LYS A 124 -12.06 4.13 -9.28
N LEU A 125 -11.04 3.31 -8.97
CA LEU A 125 -9.88 3.09 -9.83
C LEU A 125 -10.28 2.50 -11.18
N LEU A 126 -11.20 1.54 -11.20
CA LEU A 126 -11.71 0.89 -12.42
C LEU A 126 -12.54 1.85 -13.28
N GLN A 127 -13.39 2.69 -12.68
CA GLN A 127 -14.21 3.67 -13.39
C GLN A 127 -13.38 4.73 -14.12
N LYS A 128 -12.28 5.22 -13.54
CA LYS A 128 -11.34 6.12 -14.21
C LYS A 128 -10.74 5.51 -15.48
N LYS A 129 -10.47 4.19 -15.48
CA LYS A 129 -10.00 3.45 -16.67
C LYS A 129 -11.04 3.46 -17.79
N SER A 130 -12.31 3.25 -17.46
CA SER A 130 -13.43 3.24 -18.42
C SER A 130 -13.65 4.60 -19.09
N LYS A 131 -13.57 5.71 -18.35
CA LYS A 131 -13.73 7.07 -18.89
C LYS A 131 -12.61 7.41 -19.88
N THR A 132 -11.36 7.08 -19.59
CA THR A 132 -10.22 7.34 -20.47
C THR A 132 -10.35 6.56 -21.79
N SER A 133 -10.78 5.30 -21.75
CA SER A 133 -10.99 4.47 -22.94
C SER A 133 -12.11 5.03 -23.83
N LYS A 134 -13.19 5.55 -23.25
CA LYS A 134 -14.29 6.18 -24.00
C LYS A 134 -13.89 7.50 -24.67
N LEU A 135 -13.04 8.31 -24.04
CA LEU A 135 -12.50 9.53 -24.63
C LEU A 135 -11.62 9.22 -25.84
N ILE A 136 -10.71 8.28 -25.74
CA ILE A 136 -9.82 7.86 -26.84
C ILE A 136 -10.65 7.31 -28.02
N GLN A 137 -11.67 6.50 -27.78
CA GLN A 137 -12.57 6.02 -28.83
C GLN A 137 -13.35 7.18 -29.50
N LYS A 138 -13.75 8.19 -28.73
CA LYS A 138 -14.45 9.34 -29.26
C LYS A 138 -13.56 10.25 -30.09
N GLU A 139 -12.32 10.48 -29.66
CA GLU A 139 -11.32 11.25 -30.42
C GLU A 139 -10.94 10.52 -31.73
N HIS A 140 -10.77 9.19 -31.70
CA HIS A 140 -10.49 8.40 -32.91
C HIS A 140 -11.65 8.42 -33.91
N TYR A 141 -12.90 8.42 -33.41
CA TYR A 141 -14.09 8.54 -34.26
C TYR A 141 -14.17 9.89 -34.98
N TYR A 142 -13.81 11.00 -34.31
CA TYR A 142 -13.78 12.33 -34.93
C TYR A 142 -12.64 12.52 -35.93
N GLN A 143 -11.50 11.85 -35.75
CA GLN A 143 -10.39 11.87 -36.72
C GLN A 143 -10.71 11.10 -38.01
N LEU A 144 -11.64 10.16 -37.99
CA LEU A 144 -12.08 9.40 -39.16
C LEU A 144 -13.18 10.10 -39.96
N MET A 145 -13.75 11.19 -39.43
CA MET A 145 -14.83 11.97 -40.06
C MET A 145 -14.33 13.27 -40.71
N LEU A 146 -13.02 13.59 -40.62
CA LEU A 146 -12.37 14.73 -41.28
C LEU A 146 -11.51 14.25 -42.45
#